data_98c150b6cb7271d9b8350aa009cf850b
#
_entry.id   98c150b6cb7271d9b8350aa009cf850b
#
_cell.length_a   1.000
_cell.length_b   1.000
_cell.length_c   1.000
_cell.angle_alpha   90.00
_cell.angle_beta   90.00
_cell.angle_gamma   90.00
#
_symmetry.space_group_name_H-M   'P 1'
#
loop_
_entity.id
_entity.type
_entity.pdbx_description
1 polymer ?
#
loop_
_entity_poly.entity_id
_entity_poly.type
_entity_poly.pdbx_seq_one_letter_code
_entity_poly.pdbx_strand_id
1 'polypeptide(L)'
;VIMLLNALVYPSMMRAEVKEVGYDQFLEMIDENKVTEVAYNESDGEFVFVTGKGEDQQYYKTGIWPDDGERLLQQLREHSDIKFSAEIPTQTNPLLSMILTWILPIFILFIVGELFYLWLRKKMGGQLPGGFDNAMSFGKSGAKIYVADAKTGVTFQDVAGQDEAKESLMEVVNFLHKPEKYAAIGAKLPKGILLVGPPGTGKTLLAKAVAGEAGVPFFSISGSEFVEMFVGMGAAKVRDLFKQANEKAPCIVFIDEIDAIGQKRNSGVAGGNDEREQTLNQLLSEMDGFDGRKGVVLLAATNRPDSLDPALLRPGRFDRRVPVELPDLQGRKAILKVHAKDIRLQDDVDWDIIARATAGASGAELANIINEAALRAVKEGRDTVKQEDLEESVETVIAGAQRKNAVISPEEKKIVSYHEIGHALVAAKQTDSAPVTKITIIPRTSGALGY
;
A
#
# COMPACT_ATOMS: atom_id res chain seq x y z
N VAL A 1 -22.32 25.52 -3.93
CA VAL A 1 -22.73 26.93 -3.84
C VAL A 1 -23.69 27.28 -4.98
N ILE A 2 -23.35 27.03 -6.26
CA ILE A 2 -24.22 27.35 -7.43
C ILE A 2 -25.52 26.52 -7.43
N MET A 3 -25.48 25.23 -7.04
CA MET A 3 -26.68 24.42 -6.88
C MET A 3 -27.61 24.93 -5.75
N LEU A 4 -27.04 25.39 -4.66
CA LEU A 4 -27.79 26.00 -3.54
C LEU A 4 -28.38 27.35 -3.93
N LEU A 5 -27.68 28.13 -4.72
CA LEU A 5 -28.16 29.40 -5.27
C LEU A 5 -29.31 29.19 -6.25
N ASN A 6 -29.22 28.19 -7.15
CA ASN A 6 -30.27 27.86 -8.12
C ASN A 6 -31.51 27.22 -7.46
N ALA A 7 -31.32 26.44 -6.39
CA ALA A 7 -32.44 25.76 -5.72
C ALA A 7 -33.17 26.63 -4.69
N LEU A 8 -32.47 27.60 -4.06
CA LEU A 8 -33.03 28.41 -2.96
C LEU A 8 -33.26 29.89 -3.32
N VAL A 9 -32.40 30.47 -4.15
CA VAL A 9 -32.47 31.92 -4.41
C VAL A 9 -33.21 32.25 -5.70
N TYR A 10 -33.01 31.48 -6.77
CA TYR A 10 -33.66 31.77 -8.06
C TYR A 10 -35.19 31.64 -8.02
N PRO A 11 -35.80 30.64 -7.36
CA PRO A 11 -37.27 30.58 -7.23
C PRO A 11 -37.86 31.68 -6.36
N SER A 12 -37.08 32.23 -5.41
CA SER A 12 -37.56 33.30 -4.53
C SER A 12 -37.55 34.69 -5.18
N MET A 13 -36.67 34.89 -6.16
CA MET A 13 -36.57 36.18 -6.90
C MET A 13 -37.59 36.31 -8.02
N MET A 14 -38.21 35.22 -8.49
CA MET A 14 -39.21 35.26 -9.57
C MET A 14 -40.65 35.13 -9.11
N ARG A 15 -40.94 35.02 -7.81
CA ARG A 15 -42.31 35.03 -7.32
C ARG A 15 -42.76 36.50 -7.19
N ALA A 16 -43.66 36.92 -8.09
CA ALA A 16 -44.54 38.06 -7.80
C ALA A 16 -45.21 37.75 -6.44
N GLU A 17 -45.31 38.73 -5.58
CA GLU A 17 -45.89 38.59 -4.24
C GLU A 17 -47.35 38.25 -4.35
N VAL A 18 -47.69 36.96 -4.47
CA VAL A 18 -49.07 36.45 -4.55
C VAL A 18 -49.58 36.30 -3.12
N LYS A 19 -50.55 37.10 -2.77
CA LYS A 19 -51.20 37.06 -1.45
C LYS A 19 -52.23 35.93 -1.40
N GLU A 20 -52.13 35.13 -0.36
CA GLU A 20 -53.11 34.07 -0.11
C GLU A 20 -54.32 34.66 0.65
N VAL A 21 -55.53 34.38 0.16
CA VAL A 21 -56.79 34.85 0.77
C VAL A 21 -57.75 33.71 0.93
N GLY A 22 -58.68 33.86 1.88
CA GLY A 22 -59.73 32.88 2.07
C GLY A 22 -60.72 32.84 0.90
N TYR A 23 -61.36 31.69 0.70
CA TYR A 23 -62.36 31.48 -0.38
C TYR A 23 -63.57 32.40 -0.21
N ASP A 24 -63.99 32.72 1.01
CA ASP A 24 -65.03 33.67 1.33
C ASP A 24 -64.67 35.10 0.87
N GLN A 25 -63.44 35.53 1.10
CA GLN A 25 -62.94 36.84 0.67
C GLN A 25 -62.83 36.93 -0.89
N PHE A 26 -62.52 35.82 -1.52
CA PHE A 26 -62.51 35.74 -2.99
C PHE A 26 -63.92 35.95 -3.57
N LEU A 27 -64.94 35.29 -2.98
CA LEU A 27 -66.35 35.49 -3.44
C LEU A 27 -66.80 36.91 -3.17
N GLU A 28 -66.51 37.53 -2.04
CA GLU A 28 -66.79 38.93 -1.75
C GLU A 28 -66.16 39.90 -2.74
N MET A 29 -64.91 39.63 -3.15
CA MET A 29 -64.19 40.41 -4.17
C MET A 29 -64.81 40.27 -5.57
N ILE A 30 -65.45 39.13 -5.91
CA ILE A 30 -66.18 38.91 -7.12
C ILE A 30 -67.48 39.77 -7.10
N ASP A 31 -68.22 39.71 -6.01
CA ASP A 31 -69.47 40.44 -5.84
C ASP A 31 -69.23 41.97 -5.86
N GLU A 32 -68.11 42.42 -5.33
CA GLU A 32 -67.69 43.81 -5.38
C GLU A 32 -67.10 44.29 -6.74
N ASN A 33 -67.08 43.43 -7.76
CA ASN A 33 -66.49 43.67 -9.09
C ASN A 33 -65.04 44.11 -9.07
N LYS A 34 -64.27 43.65 -8.04
CA LYS A 34 -62.83 43.96 -7.90
C LYS A 34 -61.94 43.01 -8.70
N VAL A 35 -62.41 41.82 -9.03
CA VAL A 35 -61.68 40.79 -9.74
C VAL A 35 -61.75 41.05 -11.25
N THR A 36 -60.61 41.07 -11.92
CA THR A 36 -60.52 41.32 -13.36
C THR A 36 -60.22 40.06 -14.17
N GLU A 37 -59.46 39.16 -13.61
CA GLU A 37 -59.10 37.88 -14.24
C GLU A 37 -58.94 36.76 -13.21
N VAL A 38 -59.45 35.56 -13.56
CA VAL A 38 -59.34 34.35 -12.71
C VAL A 38 -58.77 33.22 -13.54
N ALA A 39 -57.74 32.57 -13.03
CA ALA A 39 -57.13 31.37 -13.62
C ALA A 39 -57.22 30.21 -12.64
N TYR A 40 -57.60 29.04 -13.10
CA TYR A 40 -57.62 27.82 -12.35
C TYR A 40 -56.39 27.00 -12.67
N ASN A 41 -55.60 26.68 -11.68
CA ASN A 41 -54.44 25.78 -11.81
C ASN A 41 -54.86 24.36 -11.40
N GLU A 42 -55.03 23.48 -12.37
CA GLU A 42 -55.46 22.11 -12.16
C GLU A 42 -54.39 21.26 -11.40
N SER A 43 -53.09 21.63 -11.53
CA SER A 43 -52.00 20.88 -10.88
C SER A 43 -52.00 21.06 -9.37
N ASP A 44 -52.31 22.24 -8.87
CA ASP A 44 -52.24 22.60 -7.44
C ASP A 44 -53.65 22.67 -6.82
N GLY A 45 -54.70 22.66 -7.64
CA GLY A 45 -56.09 22.76 -7.19
C GLY A 45 -56.43 24.15 -6.63
N GLU A 46 -55.77 25.19 -7.10
CA GLU A 46 -55.90 26.56 -6.58
C GLU A 46 -56.39 27.50 -7.68
N PHE A 47 -57.15 28.53 -7.27
CA PHE A 47 -57.47 29.67 -8.11
C PHE A 47 -56.44 30.78 -7.89
N VAL A 48 -55.94 31.31 -8.98
CA VAL A 48 -55.15 32.55 -8.99
C VAL A 48 -55.94 33.62 -9.64
N PHE A 49 -56.12 34.76 -8.99
CA PHE A 49 -56.91 35.85 -9.53
C PHE A 49 -56.21 37.20 -9.39
N VAL A 50 -56.59 38.13 -10.22
CA VAL A 50 -56.00 39.46 -10.32
C VAL A 50 -57.05 40.51 -10.01
N THR A 51 -56.67 41.47 -9.19
CA THR A 51 -57.49 42.68 -8.92
C THR A 51 -56.79 43.92 -9.43
N GLY A 52 -57.53 44.94 -9.85
CA GLY A 52 -56.99 46.18 -10.38
C GLY A 52 -56.70 46.14 -11.90
N LYS A 53 -56.36 47.29 -12.51
CA LYS A 53 -56.04 47.42 -13.94
C LYS A 53 -54.69 48.19 -14.12
N GLY A 54 -53.82 47.73 -15.00
CA GLY A 54 -52.56 48.39 -15.32
C GLY A 54 -51.47 48.17 -14.30
N GLU A 55 -50.81 49.24 -13.82
CA GLU A 55 -49.68 49.12 -12.88
C GLU A 55 -50.03 48.80 -11.44
N ASP A 56 -51.36 48.91 -11.07
CA ASP A 56 -51.87 48.58 -9.73
C ASP A 56 -52.41 47.15 -9.62
N GLN A 57 -52.01 46.25 -10.46
CA GLN A 57 -52.39 44.84 -10.43
C GLN A 57 -51.83 44.12 -9.21
N GLN A 58 -52.72 43.48 -8.41
CA GLN A 58 -52.33 42.62 -7.31
C GLN A 58 -52.77 41.18 -7.59
N TYR A 59 -51.87 40.26 -7.30
CA TYR A 59 -52.09 38.83 -7.52
C TYR A 59 -52.49 38.17 -6.21
N TYR A 60 -53.56 37.35 -6.25
CA TYR A 60 -54.04 36.60 -5.13
C TYR A 60 -54.22 35.15 -5.51
N LYS A 61 -54.17 34.26 -4.50
CA LYS A 61 -54.48 32.85 -4.65
C LYS A 61 -55.41 32.38 -3.58
N THR A 62 -56.30 31.43 -3.92
CA THR A 62 -57.21 30.81 -3.00
C THR A 62 -57.48 29.35 -3.39
N GLY A 63 -57.71 28.48 -2.43
CA GLY A 63 -58.13 27.09 -2.67
C GLY A 63 -59.63 27.01 -3.05
N ILE A 64 -60.05 25.92 -3.66
CA ILE A 64 -61.46 25.65 -3.97
C ILE A 64 -62.15 25.03 -2.76
N TRP A 65 -63.39 25.48 -2.51
CA TRP A 65 -64.22 24.81 -1.51
C TRP A 65 -64.80 23.52 -2.11
N PRO A 66 -64.80 22.37 -1.41
CA PRO A 66 -65.36 21.13 -1.91
C PRO A 66 -66.83 21.31 -2.40
N ASP A 67 -67.14 20.81 -3.59
CA ASP A 67 -68.47 20.82 -4.26
C ASP A 67 -69.01 22.18 -4.70
N ASP A 68 -68.26 23.30 -4.61
CA ASP A 68 -68.78 24.63 -4.97
C ASP A 68 -68.38 25.09 -6.40
N GLY A 69 -67.73 24.23 -7.15
CA GLY A 69 -67.19 24.56 -8.50
C GLY A 69 -68.27 24.96 -9.53
N GLU A 70 -69.44 24.32 -9.55
CA GLU A 70 -70.55 24.68 -10.46
C GLU A 70 -71.15 26.02 -10.12
N ARG A 71 -71.34 26.32 -8.84
CA ARG A 71 -71.92 27.58 -8.35
C ARG A 71 -70.89 28.74 -8.62
N LEU A 72 -69.63 28.55 -8.41
CA LEU A 72 -68.60 29.54 -8.75
C LEU A 72 -68.56 29.85 -10.26
N LEU A 73 -68.68 28.83 -11.10
CA LEU A 73 -68.74 29.01 -12.55
C LEU A 73 -69.96 29.77 -12.97
N GLN A 74 -71.14 29.55 -12.32
CA GLN A 74 -72.33 30.32 -12.60
C GLN A 74 -72.17 31.76 -12.17
N GLN A 75 -71.61 32.04 -11.00
CA GLN A 75 -71.32 33.39 -10.51
C GLN A 75 -70.35 34.17 -11.38
N LEU A 76 -69.26 33.51 -11.83
CA LEU A 76 -68.29 34.09 -12.80
C LEU A 76 -68.91 34.43 -14.17
N ARG A 77 -69.95 33.65 -14.61
CA ARG A 77 -70.66 33.91 -15.86
C ARG A 77 -71.73 35.07 -15.76
N GLU A 78 -72.23 35.33 -14.58
CA GLU A 78 -73.10 36.46 -14.31
C GLU A 78 -72.37 37.80 -14.33
N HIS A 79 -71.03 37.79 -14.02
CA HIS A 79 -70.17 38.93 -14.09
C HIS A 79 -69.39 38.96 -15.43
N SER A 80 -69.99 39.54 -16.46
CA SER A 80 -69.46 39.55 -17.86
C SER A 80 -68.11 40.21 -18.05
N ASP A 81 -67.61 40.96 -17.08
CA ASP A 81 -66.37 41.72 -17.17
C ASP A 81 -65.14 40.93 -16.64
N ILE A 82 -65.36 39.76 -16.03
CA ILE A 82 -64.32 38.92 -15.50
C ILE A 82 -63.86 37.91 -16.55
N LYS A 83 -62.60 37.94 -16.91
CA LYS A 83 -61.98 36.91 -17.76
C LYS A 83 -61.59 35.70 -16.91
N PHE A 84 -62.07 34.54 -17.28
CA PHE A 84 -61.70 33.31 -16.61
C PHE A 84 -61.21 32.24 -17.56
N SER A 85 -60.13 31.55 -17.18
CA SER A 85 -59.47 30.49 -17.96
C SER A 85 -59.01 29.37 -17.07
N ALA A 86 -58.88 28.18 -17.63
CA ALA A 86 -58.09 27.11 -16.98
C ALA A 86 -56.74 27.04 -17.69
N GLU A 87 -55.66 26.95 -16.91
CA GLU A 87 -54.32 26.72 -17.48
C GLU A 87 -54.29 25.32 -18.08
N ILE A 88 -53.90 25.23 -19.34
CA ILE A 88 -53.60 23.94 -19.97
C ILE A 88 -52.22 23.53 -19.47
N PRO A 89 -52.06 22.42 -18.72
CA PRO A 89 -50.74 22.00 -18.26
C PRO A 89 -49.86 21.73 -19.46
N THR A 90 -48.81 22.56 -19.64
CA THR A 90 -47.78 22.32 -20.64
C THR A 90 -47.00 21.11 -20.18
N GLN A 91 -47.13 19.98 -20.87
CA GLN A 91 -46.29 18.80 -20.65
C GLN A 91 -44.85 19.16 -21.00
N THR A 92 -44.11 19.62 -20.02
CA THR A 92 -42.64 19.72 -20.13
C THR A 92 -42.11 18.30 -20.21
N ASN A 93 -41.42 18.01 -21.31
CA ASN A 93 -40.83 16.70 -21.54
C ASN A 93 -39.88 16.37 -20.34
N PRO A 94 -40.19 15.37 -19.49
CA PRO A 94 -39.49 15.14 -18.24
C PRO A 94 -38.00 14.80 -18.48
N LEU A 95 -37.68 14.25 -19.65
CA LEU A 95 -36.27 14.01 -20.04
C LEU A 95 -35.52 15.33 -20.33
N LEU A 96 -36.19 16.29 -20.96
CA LEU A 96 -35.56 17.58 -21.28
C LEU A 96 -35.32 18.42 -20.02
N SER A 97 -36.27 18.41 -19.09
CA SER A 97 -36.15 19.12 -17.81
C SER A 97 -35.03 18.47 -16.94
N MET A 98 -34.91 17.15 -16.93
CA MET A 98 -33.85 16.43 -16.23
C MET A 98 -32.47 16.76 -16.81
N ILE A 99 -32.34 16.82 -18.14
CA ILE A 99 -31.08 17.16 -18.82
C ILE A 99 -30.68 18.61 -18.52
N LEU A 100 -31.61 19.56 -18.64
CA LEU A 100 -31.33 20.97 -18.39
C LEU A 100 -31.04 21.27 -16.92
N THR A 101 -31.71 20.62 -15.98
CA THR A 101 -31.59 20.92 -14.55
C THR A 101 -30.42 20.20 -13.88
N TRP A 102 -30.09 18.96 -14.31
CA TRP A 102 -29.10 18.13 -13.63
C TRP A 102 -27.84 17.91 -14.47
N ILE A 103 -27.94 17.64 -15.76
CA ILE A 103 -26.81 17.26 -16.60
C ILE A 103 -26.06 18.49 -17.12
N LEU A 104 -26.77 19.50 -17.60
CA LEU A 104 -26.17 20.69 -18.20
C LEU A 104 -25.26 21.47 -17.21
N PRO A 105 -25.64 21.72 -15.94
CA PRO A 105 -24.76 22.39 -14.98
C PRO A 105 -23.49 21.61 -14.66
N ILE A 106 -23.59 20.27 -14.58
CA ILE A 106 -22.42 19.41 -14.34
C ILE A 106 -21.48 19.47 -15.54
N PHE A 107 -22.00 19.45 -16.75
CA PHE A 107 -21.22 19.54 -17.99
C PHE A 107 -20.53 20.90 -18.15
N ILE A 108 -21.22 21.99 -17.79
CA ILE A 108 -20.61 23.35 -17.78
C ILE A 108 -19.50 23.43 -16.74
N LEU A 109 -19.70 22.87 -15.54
CA LEU A 109 -18.67 22.80 -14.49
C LEU A 109 -17.43 22.01 -14.94
N PHE A 110 -17.64 20.93 -15.69
CA PHE A 110 -16.56 20.14 -16.27
C PHE A 110 -15.78 20.96 -17.32
N ILE A 111 -16.46 21.64 -18.25
CA ILE A 111 -15.81 22.48 -19.26
C ILE A 111 -15.05 23.64 -18.61
N VAL A 112 -15.65 24.31 -17.62
CA VAL A 112 -14.99 25.42 -16.90
C VAL A 112 -13.77 24.89 -16.13
N GLY A 113 -13.86 23.69 -15.53
CA GLY A 113 -12.75 23.01 -14.86
C GLY A 113 -11.59 22.73 -15.82
N GLU A 114 -11.87 22.20 -17.01
CA GLU A 114 -10.87 21.94 -18.06
C GLU A 114 -10.23 23.25 -18.58
N LEU A 115 -11.03 24.28 -18.83
CA LEU A 115 -10.50 25.58 -19.26
C LEU A 115 -9.65 26.24 -18.17
N PHE A 116 -10.06 26.13 -16.90
CA PHE A 116 -9.29 26.60 -15.75
C PHE A 116 -7.98 25.82 -15.58
N TYR A 117 -8.02 24.50 -15.77
CA TYR A 117 -6.82 23.64 -15.76
C TYR A 117 -5.84 24.02 -16.89
N LEU A 118 -6.33 24.22 -18.10
CA LEU A 118 -5.50 24.66 -19.23
C LEU A 118 -4.90 26.05 -19.00
N TRP A 119 -5.67 26.97 -18.41
CA TRP A 119 -5.20 28.31 -18.04
C TRP A 119 -4.12 28.26 -16.95
N LEU A 120 -4.32 27.42 -15.90
CA LEU A 120 -3.36 27.22 -14.83
C LEU A 120 -2.06 26.61 -15.35
N ARG A 121 -2.15 25.61 -16.23
CA ARG A 121 -1.01 24.98 -16.91
C ARG A 121 -0.20 25.97 -17.73
N LYS A 122 -0.87 26.91 -18.39
CA LYS A 122 -0.21 27.94 -19.18
C LYS A 122 0.46 29.01 -18.31
N LYS A 123 -0.07 29.31 -17.12
CA LYS A 123 0.43 30.36 -16.22
C LYS A 123 1.53 29.89 -15.27
N MET A 124 1.56 28.60 -14.90
CA MET A 124 2.49 28.01 -13.92
C MET A 124 3.63 27.18 -14.53
N GLY A 125 3.96 27.37 -15.81
CA GLY A 125 5.20 26.85 -16.42
C GLY A 125 5.41 25.33 -16.33
N GLY A 126 4.36 24.54 -16.41
CA GLY A 126 4.50 23.07 -16.62
C GLY A 126 4.89 22.24 -15.39
N GLN A 127 4.92 22.80 -14.19
CA GLN A 127 5.25 22.07 -12.95
C GLN A 127 4.08 21.96 -11.97
N LEU A 128 2.92 21.49 -12.43
CA LEU A 128 1.91 20.97 -11.50
C LEU A 128 2.08 19.46 -11.40
N PRO A 129 2.22 18.88 -10.17
CA PRO A 129 2.16 17.44 -9.99
C PRO A 129 0.79 16.96 -10.48
N GLY A 130 0.78 16.12 -11.52
CA GLY A 130 -0.38 15.71 -12.26
C GLY A 130 -1.56 15.27 -11.40
N GLY A 131 -2.68 15.94 -11.57
CA GLY A 131 -3.89 15.65 -10.83
C GLY A 131 -4.76 14.55 -11.43
N PHE A 132 -4.78 14.34 -12.76
CA PHE A 132 -5.66 13.34 -13.40
C PHE A 132 -4.92 12.14 -14.00
N ASP A 133 -3.69 12.29 -14.46
CA ASP A 133 -2.86 11.16 -14.89
C ASP A 133 -2.48 10.23 -13.71
N ASN A 134 -2.37 10.77 -12.49
CA ASN A 134 -2.17 9.94 -11.29
C ASN A 134 -3.42 9.16 -10.88
N ALA A 135 -4.62 9.63 -11.19
CA ALA A 135 -5.85 8.89 -10.91
C ALA A 135 -6.03 7.66 -11.83
N MET A 136 -5.42 7.65 -13.02
CA MET A 136 -5.38 6.48 -13.90
C MET A 136 -4.14 5.59 -13.69
N SER A 137 -3.22 5.97 -12.80
CA SER A 137 -2.03 5.16 -12.49
C SER A 137 -2.20 4.19 -11.32
N PHE A 138 -3.41 3.98 -10.83
CA PHE A 138 -3.76 3.03 -9.76
C PHE A 138 -3.51 1.55 -10.11
N GLY A 139 -2.70 1.21 -11.00
CA GLY A 139 -2.31 -0.16 -11.31
C GLY A 139 -0.85 -0.28 -11.69
N LYS A 140 -0.09 0.83 -11.62
CA LYS A 140 1.34 0.76 -11.92
C LYS A 140 2.09 0.11 -10.77
N SER A 141 2.92 -0.86 -11.10
CA SER A 141 3.82 -1.49 -10.14
C SER A 141 4.73 -0.44 -9.51
N GLY A 142 4.73 -0.36 -8.17
CA GLY A 142 5.71 0.43 -7.41
C GLY A 142 7.10 -0.20 -7.38
N ALA A 143 7.39 -1.19 -8.23
CA ALA A 143 8.67 -1.88 -8.26
C ALA A 143 9.82 -0.89 -8.47
N LYS A 144 10.76 -0.91 -7.55
CA LYS A 144 11.99 -0.11 -7.68
C LYS A 144 12.86 -0.76 -8.76
N ILE A 145 13.04 -0.05 -9.88
CA ILE A 145 13.92 -0.47 -10.94
C ILE A 145 15.32 0.00 -10.60
N TYR A 146 16.19 -0.91 -10.27
CA TYR A 146 17.61 -0.66 -10.17
C TYR A 146 18.25 -1.01 -11.52
N VAL A 147 18.39 -0.01 -12.40
CA VAL A 147 19.04 -0.20 -13.69
C VAL A 147 20.55 -0.39 -13.46
N ALA A 148 21.14 -1.36 -14.13
CA ALA A 148 22.57 -1.69 -14.04
C ALA A 148 23.51 -0.54 -14.46
N ASP A 149 23.00 0.54 -15.02
CA ASP A 149 23.77 1.71 -15.44
C ASP A 149 24.35 2.54 -14.30
N ALA A 150 23.90 2.34 -13.11
CA ALA A 150 24.48 2.99 -11.96
C ALA A 150 24.59 1.99 -10.82
N LYS A 151 25.56 1.06 -10.96
CA LYS A 151 26.18 0.43 -9.80
C LYS A 151 25.19 0.13 -8.67
N THR A 152 24.46 -0.97 -8.74
CA THR A 152 24.00 -1.57 -7.48
C THR A 152 25.20 -1.80 -6.57
N GLY A 153 26.43 -1.75 -7.13
CA GLY A 153 27.67 -1.86 -6.41
C GLY A 153 27.83 -3.18 -5.65
N VAL A 154 26.75 -3.96 -5.54
CA VAL A 154 26.69 -5.17 -4.74
C VAL A 154 26.97 -6.37 -5.64
N THR A 155 28.06 -7.08 -5.34
CA THR A 155 28.49 -8.30 -6.00
C THR A 155 28.58 -9.45 -4.99
N PHE A 156 28.91 -10.66 -5.42
CA PHE A 156 29.14 -11.78 -4.51
C PHE A 156 30.32 -11.54 -3.56
N GLN A 157 31.19 -10.57 -3.83
CA GLN A 157 32.28 -10.19 -2.92
C GLN A 157 31.76 -9.46 -1.67
N ASP A 158 30.60 -8.82 -1.77
CA ASP A 158 29.96 -8.10 -0.67
C ASP A 158 29.10 -9.03 0.20
N VAL A 159 28.87 -10.25 -0.27
CA VAL A 159 28.12 -11.28 0.45
C VAL A 159 29.13 -12.25 1.07
N ALA A 160 29.32 -12.21 2.36
CA ALA A 160 30.18 -13.14 3.08
C ALA A 160 29.41 -14.40 3.50
N GLY A 161 30.09 -15.54 3.47
CA GLY A 161 29.45 -16.84 3.71
C GLY A 161 28.47 -17.23 2.61
N GLN A 162 27.56 -18.17 2.86
CA GLN A 162 26.52 -18.66 1.95
C GLN A 162 27.11 -19.25 0.65
N ASP A 163 28.20 -20.00 0.75
CA ASP A 163 28.95 -20.44 -0.44
C ASP A 163 28.13 -21.39 -1.31
N GLU A 164 27.33 -22.29 -0.74
CA GLU A 164 26.46 -23.20 -1.47
C GLU A 164 25.32 -22.43 -2.21
N ALA A 165 24.76 -21.41 -1.53
CA ALA A 165 23.76 -20.57 -2.15
C ALA A 165 24.34 -19.73 -3.29
N LYS A 166 25.54 -19.19 -3.13
CA LYS A 166 26.27 -18.48 -4.19
C LYS A 166 26.57 -19.37 -5.38
N GLU A 167 27.06 -20.59 -5.14
CA GLU A 167 27.34 -21.56 -6.21
C GLU A 167 26.07 -21.87 -7.02
N SER A 168 24.96 -22.15 -6.32
CA SER A 168 23.65 -22.39 -6.95
C SER A 168 23.16 -21.20 -7.78
N LEU A 169 23.41 -19.98 -7.32
CA LEU A 169 22.98 -18.76 -8.00
C LEU A 169 23.97 -18.31 -9.09
N MET A 170 25.24 -18.71 -9.03
CA MET A 170 26.22 -18.49 -10.10
C MET A 170 25.83 -19.17 -11.41
N GLU A 171 25.08 -20.28 -11.35
CA GLU A 171 24.52 -20.90 -12.56
C GLU A 171 23.57 -19.95 -13.29
N VAL A 172 22.78 -19.16 -12.54
CA VAL A 172 21.86 -18.15 -13.10
C VAL A 172 22.65 -17.04 -13.79
N VAL A 173 23.69 -16.54 -13.12
CA VAL A 173 24.59 -15.54 -13.69
C VAL A 173 25.22 -16.03 -14.99
N ASN A 174 25.75 -17.27 -14.98
CA ASN A 174 26.35 -17.90 -16.15
C ASN A 174 25.37 -18.05 -17.30
N PHE A 175 24.13 -18.40 -17.02
CA PHE A 175 23.08 -18.49 -18.03
C PHE A 175 22.74 -17.13 -18.64
N LEU A 176 22.56 -16.09 -17.79
CA LEU A 176 22.27 -14.74 -18.28
C LEU A 176 23.39 -14.20 -19.17
N HIS A 177 24.65 -14.57 -18.90
CA HIS A 177 25.79 -14.18 -19.73
C HIS A 177 25.92 -14.98 -21.02
N LYS A 178 25.59 -16.28 -21.02
CA LYS A 178 25.85 -17.20 -22.14
C LYS A 178 24.69 -18.16 -22.39
N PRO A 179 23.48 -17.66 -22.70
CA PRO A 179 22.26 -18.49 -22.86
C PRO A 179 22.40 -19.52 -23.98
N GLU A 180 23.17 -19.19 -25.01
CA GLU A 180 23.40 -20.08 -26.19
C GLU A 180 24.05 -21.40 -25.82
N LYS A 181 24.96 -21.42 -24.84
CA LYS A 181 25.62 -22.65 -24.38
C LYS A 181 24.64 -23.66 -23.79
N TYR A 182 23.66 -23.13 -23.01
CA TYR A 182 22.63 -23.98 -22.40
C TYR A 182 21.61 -24.46 -23.43
N ALA A 183 21.24 -23.57 -24.37
CA ALA A 183 20.35 -23.92 -25.45
C ALA A 183 20.93 -25.02 -26.37
N ALA A 184 22.24 -24.98 -26.62
CA ALA A 184 22.92 -25.95 -27.51
C ALA A 184 22.85 -27.40 -27.02
N ILE A 185 22.80 -27.61 -25.69
CA ILE A 185 22.66 -28.96 -25.08
C ILE A 185 21.23 -29.24 -24.64
N GLY A 186 20.27 -28.35 -24.93
CA GLY A 186 18.85 -28.52 -24.59
C GLY A 186 18.52 -28.28 -23.10
N ALA A 187 19.45 -27.72 -22.32
CA ALA A 187 19.22 -27.40 -20.92
C ALA A 187 18.22 -26.24 -20.78
N LYS A 188 17.28 -26.39 -19.84
CA LYS A 188 16.30 -25.38 -19.52
C LYS A 188 16.60 -24.84 -18.13
N LEU A 189 16.74 -23.53 -17.99
CA LEU A 189 16.87 -22.91 -16.68
C LEU A 189 15.53 -22.98 -15.92
N PRO A 190 15.56 -23.14 -14.59
CA PRO A 190 14.37 -22.94 -13.79
C PRO A 190 13.82 -21.52 -14.00
N LYS A 191 12.51 -21.39 -14.22
CA LYS A 191 11.87 -20.09 -14.42
C LYS A 191 11.91 -19.23 -13.16
N GLY A 192 11.85 -19.87 -11.99
CA GLY A 192 11.85 -19.21 -10.71
C GLY A 192 12.67 -19.94 -9.66
N ILE A 193 13.36 -19.17 -8.85
CA ILE A 193 14.18 -19.64 -7.73
C ILE A 193 13.65 -19.05 -6.44
N LEU A 194 13.47 -19.89 -5.44
CA LEU A 194 12.99 -19.50 -4.13
C LEU A 194 14.14 -19.55 -3.12
N LEU A 195 14.50 -18.38 -2.57
CA LEU A 195 15.44 -18.24 -1.46
C LEU A 195 14.69 -18.50 -0.16
N VAL A 196 15.12 -19.50 0.58
CA VAL A 196 14.44 -19.96 1.81
C VAL A 196 15.39 -19.88 2.98
N GLY A 197 14.99 -19.26 4.08
CA GLY A 197 15.80 -19.26 5.30
C GLY A 197 15.30 -18.27 6.34
N PRO A 198 15.90 -18.28 7.54
CA PRO A 198 15.53 -17.40 8.64
C PRO A 198 15.63 -15.90 8.25
N PRO A 199 14.95 -15.00 8.97
CA PRO A 199 15.12 -13.57 8.76
C PRO A 199 16.56 -13.13 9.05
N GLY A 200 17.03 -12.10 8.35
CA GLY A 200 18.37 -11.54 8.56
C GLY A 200 19.53 -12.34 7.96
N THR A 201 19.28 -13.43 7.23
CA THR A 201 20.34 -14.25 6.60
C THR A 201 20.89 -13.66 5.28
N GLY A 202 20.36 -12.52 4.80
CA GLY A 202 20.87 -11.81 3.64
C GLY A 202 20.23 -12.20 2.29
N LYS A 203 19.02 -12.81 2.28
CA LYS A 203 18.32 -13.22 1.05
C LYS A 203 18.16 -12.09 0.03
N THR A 204 17.72 -10.92 0.47
CA THR A 204 17.58 -9.73 -0.37
C THR A 204 18.91 -9.20 -0.88
N LEU A 205 19.97 -9.25 -0.05
CA LEU A 205 21.32 -8.87 -0.42
C LEU A 205 21.88 -9.82 -1.49
N LEU A 206 21.66 -11.13 -1.30
CA LEU A 206 22.09 -12.17 -2.24
C LEU A 206 21.40 -12.01 -3.60
N ALA A 207 20.09 -11.71 -3.62
CA ALA A 207 19.36 -11.43 -4.88
C ALA A 207 19.92 -10.20 -5.62
N LYS A 208 20.27 -9.14 -4.90
CA LYS A 208 20.94 -7.96 -5.47
C LYS A 208 22.32 -8.29 -6.01
N ALA A 209 23.08 -9.13 -5.31
CA ALA A 209 24.42 -9.55 -5.73
C ALA A 209 24.35 -10.36 -7.03
N VAL A 210 23.36 -11.24 -7.21
CA VAL A 210 23.14 -11.96 -8.46
C VAL A 210 22.94 -11.00 -9.64
N ALA A 211 22.13 -9.96 -9.45
CA ALA A 211 21.87 -8.98 -10.50
C ALA A 211 23.10 -8.13 -10.82
N GLY A 212 23.84 -7.71 -9.79
CA GLY A 212 25.09 -6.97 -9.96
C GLY A 212 26.18 -7.78 -10.66
N GLU A 213 26.32 -9.06 -10.32
CA GLU A 213 27.25 -9.99 -10.95
C GLU A 213 26.86 -10.29 -12.41
N ALA A 214 25.54 -10.43 -12.67
CA ALA A 214 25.03 -10.64 -14.02
C ALA A 214 25.02 -9.37 -14.89
N GLY A 215 25.13 -8.18 -14.30
CA GLY A 215 25.09 -6.90 -15.00
C GLY A 215 23.75 -6.60 -15.68
N VAL A 216 22.65 -7.13 -15.14
CA VAL A 216 21.29 -6.98 -15.70
C VAL A 216 20.38 -6.11 -14.81
N PRO A 217 19.32 -5.51 -15.38
CA PRO A 217 18.32 -4.77 -14.62
C PRO A 217 17.73 -5.62 -13.50
N PHE A 218 17.52 -4.99 -12.33
CA PHE A 218 16.94 -5.62 -11.16
C PHE A 218 15.64 -4.94 -10.74
N PHE A 219 14.54 -5.68 -10.80
CA PHE A 219 13.23 -5.24 -10.33
C PHE A 219 13.00 -5.83 -8.93
N SER A 220 12.81 -5.00 -7.93
CA SER A 220 12.55 -5.45 -6.56
C SER A 220 11.21 -4.94 -6.07
N ILE A 221 10.40 -5.85 -5.54
CA ILE A 221 9.10 -5.56 -4.95
C ILE A 221 8.89 -6.45 -3.73
N SER A 222 8.23 -5.93 -2.70
CA SER A 222 7.76 -6.75 -1.58
C SER A 222 6.42 -7.40 -1.90
N GLY A 223 6.22 -8.65 -1.50
CA GLY A 223 4.93 -9.33 -1.58
C GLY A 223 3.80 -8.56 -0.91
N SER A 224 4.10 -7.82 0.15
CA SER A 224 3.15 -6.94 0.83
C SER A 224 2.65 -5.78 -0.03
N GLU A 225 3.44 -5.29 -0.99
CA GLU A 225 3.06 -4.21 -1.91
C GLU A 225 1.99 -4.63 -2.94
N PHE A 226 1.76 -5.93 -3.09
CA PHE A 226 0.66 -6.46 -3.92
C PHE A 226 -0.66 -6.58 -3.15
N VAL A 227 -0.63 -6.50 -1.80
CA VAL A 227 -1.84 -6.57 -0.98
C VAL A 227 -2.44 -5.18 -0.87
N GLU A 228 -3.55 -4.97 -1.56
CA GLU A 228 -4.24 -3.68 -1.65
C GLU A 228 -5.64 -3.77 -1.06
N MET A 229 -6.24 -2.61 -0.72
CA MET A 229 -7.61 -2.56 -0.22
C MET A 229 -8.68 -2.75 -1.31
N PHE A 230 -8.31 -2.51 -2.58
CA PHE A 230 -9.24 -2.60 -3.70
C PHE A 230 -9.00 -3.86 -4.51
N VAL A 231 -10.05 -4.66 -4.70
CA VAL A 231 -10.01 -5.92 -5.44
C VAL A 231 -9.51 -5.69 -6.88
N GLY A 232 -8.54 -6.49 -7.29
CA GLY A 232 -7.96 -6.45 -8.63
C GLY A 232 -6.75 -5.53 -8.81
N MET A 233 -6.42 -4.67 -7.85
CA MET A 233 -5.25 -3.79 -7.95
C MET A 233 -3.94 -4.56 -7.82
N GLY A 234 -3.84 -5.52 -6.91
CA GLY A 234 -2.69 -6.40 -6.79
C GLY A 234 -2.42 -7.17 -8.08
N ALA A 235 -3.47 -7.74 -8.69
CA ALA A 235 -3.36 -8.43 -9.98
C ALA A 235 -2.92 -7.48 -11.12
N ALA A 236 -3.35 -6.22 -11.11
CA ALA A 236 -2.90 -5.22 -12.09
C ALA A 236 -1.41 -4.88 -11.92
N LYS A 237 -0.93 -4.75 -10.67
CA LYS A 237 0.50 -4.53 -10.38
C LYS A 237 1.37 -5.71 -10.83
N VAL A 238 0.90 -6.94 -10.63
CA VAL A 238 1.60 -8.14 -11.14
C VAL A 238 1.73 -8.08 -12.65
N ARG A 239 0.66 -7.82 -13.40
CA ARG A 239 0.71 -7.69 -14.87
C ARG A 239 1.67 -6.59 -15.32
N ASP A 240 1.64 -5.43 -14.67
CA ASP A 240 2.52 -4.32 -15.00
C ASP A 240 3.99 -4.65 -14.75
N LEU A 241 4.30 -5.30 -13.61
CA LEU A 241 5.65 -5.77 -13.29
C LEU A 241 6.20 -6.72 -14.38
N PHE A 242 5.42 -7.74 -14.76
CA PHE A 242 5.85 -8.70 -15.79
C PHE A 242 5.96 -8.06 -17.18
N LYS A 243 5.09 -7.10 -17.51
CA LYS A 243 5.21 -6.31 -18.73
C LYS A 243 6.51 -5.52 -18.76
N GLN A 244 6.83 -4.77 -17.71
CA GLN A 244 8.07 -4.02 -17.59
C GLN A 244 9.32 -4.92 -17.64
N ALA A 245 9.27 -6.07 -16.98
CA ALA A 245 10.36 -7.05 -17.01
C ALA A 245 10.58 -7.60 -18.43
N ASN A 246 9.52 -7.92 -19.17
CA ASN A 246 9.62 -8.36 -20.56
C ASN A 246 10.19 -7.28 -21.49
N GLU A 247 9.86 -6.01 -21.26
CA GLU A 247 10.38 -4.87 -22.03
C GLU A 247 11.88 -4.61 -21.76
N LYS A 248 12.35 -4.99 -20.56
CA LYS A 248 13.75 -4.76 -20.11
C LYS A 248 14.60 -6.03 -20.07
N ALA A 249 14.14 -7.10 -20.69
CA ALA A 249 14.87 -8.37 -20.74
C ALA A 249 16.22 -8.23 -21.51
N PRO A 250 17.33 -8.87 -21.05
CA PRO A 250 17.40 -9.76 -19.89
C PRO A 250 17.38 -9.00 -18.55
N CYS A 251 16.68 -9.53 -17.55
CA CYS A 251 16.56 -8.90 -16.23
C CYS A 251 16.25 -9.92 -15.13
N ILE A 252 16.38 -9.49 -13.89
CA ILE A 252 15.97 -10.25 -12.69
C ILE A 252 14.79 -9.55 -12.03
N VAL A 253 13.72 -10.30 -11.75
CA VAL A 253 12.58 -9.86 -10.93
C VAL A 253 12.68 -10.54 -9.57
N PHE A 254 12.75 -9.75 -8.53
CA PHE A 254 12.83 -10.23 -7.15
C PHE A 254 11.57 -9.86 -6.37
N ILE A 255 10.93 -10.86 -5.78
CA ILE A 255 9.76 -10.70 -4.91
C ILE A 255 10.17 -11.09 -3.49
N ASP A 256 10.34 -10.11 -2.63
CA ASP A 256 10.62 -10.35 -1.22
C ASP A 256 9.33 -10.68 -0.46
N GLU A 257 9.43 -11.47 0.60
CA GLU A 257 8.28 -11.88 1.44
C GLU A 257 7.11 -12.42 0.60
N ILE A 258 7.39 -13.36 -0.32
CA ILE A 258 6.38 -13.93 -1.22
C ILE A 258 5.21 -14.58 -0.46
N ASP A 259 5.43 -14.98 0.78
CA ASP A 259 4.41 -15.53 1.67
C ASP A 259 3.29 -14.53 2.01
N ALA A 260 3.50 -13.21 1.81
CA ALA A 260 2.45 -12.22 1.98
C ALA A 260 1.25 -12.45 1.02
N ILE A 261 1.52 -12.93 -0.21
CA ILE A 261 0.50 -13.23 -1.22
C ILE A 261 0.33 -14.72 -1.47
N GLY A 262 1.35 -15.52 -1.16
CA GLY A 262 1.44 -16.93 -1.50
C GLY A 262 1.01 -17.90 -0.40
N GLN A 263 0.25 -17.49 0.62
CA GLN A 263 -0.18 -18.39 1.71
C GLN A 263 -1.18 -19.43 1.24
N LYS A 264 -1.11 -20.64 1.89
CA LYS A 264 -2.10 -21.70 1.73
C LYS A 264 -3.51 -21.22 2.06
N ARG A 265 -4.49 -21.71 1.33
CA ARG A 265 -5.90 -21.44 1.56
C ARG A 265 -6.33 -21.96 2.93
N ASN A 266 -6.74 -21.08 3.83
CA ASN A 266 -7.42 -21.47 5.06
C ASN A 266 -8.93 -21.49 4.80
N SER A 267 -9.51 -22.67 4.80
CA SER A 267 -10.94 -22.93 4.52
C SER A 267 -11.93 -22.42 5.59
N GLY A 268 -11.52 -21.51 6.48
CA GLY A 268 -12.32 -21.17 7.67
C GLY A 268 -12.75 -19.72 7.85
N VAL A 269 -12.30 -18.75 7.04
CA VAL A 269 -12.68 -17.35 7.23
C VAL A 269 -13.14 -16.73 5.90
N ALA A 270 -14.45 -16.61 5.75
CA ALA A 270 -15.07 -15.89 4.66
C ALA A 270 -14.85 -14.37 4.85
N GLY A 271 -14.23 -13.70 3.86
CA GLY A 271 -14.34 -12.24 3.75
C GLY A 271 -13.06 -11.42 3.64
N GLY A 272 -11.84 -12.00 3.63
CA GLY A 272 -10.62 -11.18 3.56
C GLY A 272 -9.55 -11.67 2.58
N ASN A 273 -9.78 -12.77 1.90
CA ASN A 273 -8.75 -13.44 1.08
C ASN A 273 -8.91 -13.29 -0.44
N ASP A 274 -10.04 -12.75 -0.93
CA ASP A 274 -10.36 -12.74 -2.36
C ASP A 274 -9.31 -11.97 -3.18
N GLU A 275 -8.81 -10.85 -2.67
CA GLU A 275 -7.81 -10.03 -3.36
C GLU A 275 -6.45 -10.73 -3.42
N ARG A 276 -6.01 -11.32 -2.29
CA ARG A 276 -4.76 -12.09 -2.24
C ARG A 276 -4.80 -13.29 -3.18
N GLU A 277 -5.93 -14.00 -3.20
CA GLU A 277 -6.13 -15.16 -4.07
C GLU A 277 -6.14 -14.73 -5.54
N GLN A 278 -6.80 -13.62 -5.88
CA GLN A 278 -6.79 -13.08 -7.25
C GLN A 278 -5.38 -12.68 -7.68
N THR A 279 -4.63 -12.03 -6.79
CA THR A 279 -3.24 -11.63 -7.02
C THR A 279 -2.33 -12.85 -7.20
N LEU A 280 -2.46 -13.86 -6.35
CA LEU A 280 -1.74 -15.13 -6.48
C LEU A 280 -2.05 -15.82 -7.80
N ASN A 281 -3.33 -15.95 -8.16
CA ASN A 281 -3.73 -16.57 -9.43
C ASN A 281 -3.18 -15.80 -10.63
N GLN A 282 -3.13 -14.46 -10.57
CA GLN A 282 -2.50 -13.65 -11.62
C GLN A 282 -0.99 -13.91 -11.69
N LEU A 283 -0.30 -13.96 -10.55
CA LEU A 283 1.14 -14.29 -10.51
C LEU A 283 1.41 -15.65 -11.13
N LEU A 284 0.63 -16.68 -10.78
CA LEU A 284 0.74 -18.03 -11.35
C LEU A 284 0.51 -18.01 -12.86
N SER A 285 -0.48 -17.25 -13.34
CA SER A 285 -0.78 -17.11 -14.77
C SER A 285 0.36 -16.44 -15.53
N GLU A 286 0.95 -15.37 -14.98
CA GLU A 286 2.09 -14.69 -15.59
C GLU A 286 3.33 -15.60 -15.64
N MET A 287 3.60 -16.37 -14.57
CA MET A 287 4.70 -17.33 -14.53
C MET A 287 4.53 -18.45 -15.56
N ASP A 288 3.32 -18.97 -15.74
CA ASP A 288 3.02 -20.02 -16.70
C ASP A 288 3.15 -19.51 -18.15
N GLY A 289 2.67 -18.29 -18.42
CA GLY A 289 2.77 -17.62 -19.74
C GLY A 289 4.16 -17.08 -20.08
N PHE A 290 5.10 -17.17 -19.16
CA PHE A 290 6.41 -16.57 -19.26
C PHE A 290 7.37 -17.41 -20.12
N ASP A 291 8.01 -16.79 -21.12
CA ASP A 291 9.04 -17.43 -21.92
C ASP A 291 10.45 -17.22 -21.31
N GLY A 292 10.93 -18.25 -20.63
CA GLY A 292 12.27 -18.22 -19.99
C GLY A 292 13.43 -18.02 -20.97
N ARG A 293 13.21 -18.15 -22.30
CA ARG A 293 14.23 -17.90 -23.33
C ARG A 293 14.54 -16.42 -23.51
N LYS A 294 13.68 -15.52 -23.05
CA LYS A 294 13.90 -14.06 -23.11
C LYS A 294 14.92 -13.55 -22.08
N GLY A 295 15.44 -14.41 -21.20
CA GLY A 295 16.44 -14.03 -20.21
C GLY A 295 15.88 -13.32 -18.98
N VAL A 296 14.58 -13.41 -18.70
CA VAL A 296 14.03 -12.94 -17.43
C VAL A 296 14.07 -14.08 -16.42
N VAL A 297 14.58 -13.81 -15.22
CA VAL A 297 14.67 -14.77 -14.12
C VAL A 297 13.88 -14.23 -12.93
N LEU A 298 13.02 -15.08 -12.37
CA LEU A 298 12.27 -14.76 -11.16
C LEU A 298 13.05 -15.27 -9.94
N LEU A 299 13.32 -14.38 -8.99
CA LEU A 299 13.78 -14.74 -7.66
C LEU A 299 12.68 -14.40 -6.66
N ALA A 300 12.44 -15.23 -5.68
CA ALA A 300 11.58 -14.89 -4.55
C ALA A 300 12.27 -15.25 -3.24
N ALA A 301 11.90 -14.57 -2.16
CA ALA A 301 12.39 -14.89 -0.82
C ALA A 301 11.23 -15.11 0.14
N THR A 302 11.41 -16.05 1.07
CA THR A 302 10.48 -16.30 2.18
C THR A 302 11.23 -16.76 3.43
N ASN A 303 10.68 -16.36 4.57
CA ASN A 303 11.09 -16.90 5.88
C ASN A 303 10.24 -18.11 6.29
N ARG A 304 9.13 -18.37 5.57
CA ARG A 304 8.11 -19.37 5.94
C ARG A 304 7.74 -20.27 4.76
N PRO A 305 8.63 -21.16 4.30
CA PRO A 305 8.36 -21.99 3.14
C PRO A 305 7.14 -22.91 3.31
N ASP A 306 6.86 -23.34 4.55
CA ASP A 306 5.74 -24.24 4.86
C ASP A 306 4.38 -23.58 4.74
N SER A 307 4.32 -22.25 4.78
CA SER A 307 3.09 -21.46 4.62
C SER A 307 2.68 -21.26 3.16
N LEU A 308 3.60 -21.51 2.20
CA LEU A 308 3.36 -21.26 0.79
C LEU A 308 2.37 -22.25 0.16
N ASP A 309 1.55 -21.73 -0.77
CA ASP A 309 0.67 -22.54 -1.59
C ASP A 309 1.50 -23.49 -2.47
N PRO A 310 1.21 -24.80 -2.45
CA PRO A 310 1.91 -25.78 -3.27
C PRO A 310 1.93 -25.46 -4.77
N ALA A 311 0.95 -24.69 -5.26
CA ALA A 311 0.90 -24.28 -6.65
C ALA A 311 2.10 -23.42 -7.08
N LEU A 312 2.64 -22.60 -6.18
CA LEU A 312 3.86 -21.81 -6.43
C LEU A 312 5.11 -22.67 -6.63
N LEU A 313 5.12 -23.85 -6.03
CA LEU A 313 6.29 -24.75 -5.96
C LEU A 313 6.27 -25.84 -7.02
N ARG A 314 5.32 -25.78 -7.99
CA ARG A 314 5.23 -26.75 -9.09
C ARG A 314 6.32 -26.48 -10.15
N PRO A 315 6.75 -27.54 -10.87
CA PRO A 315 7.68 -27.39 -12.00
C PRO A 315 7.21 -26.31 -13.00
N GLY A 316 8.15 -25.46 -13.41
CA GLY A 316 7.88 -24.32 -14.29
C GLY A 316 7.51 -23.02 -13.57
N ARG A 317 7.50 -23.02 -12.21
CA ARG A 317 7.31 -21.86 -11.36
C ARG A 317 8.52 -21.69 -10.44
N PHE A 318 8.37 -21.66 -9.11
CA PHE A 318 9.51 -21.70 -8.18
C PHE A 318 9.94 -23.14 -7.94
N ASP A 319 10.52 -23.75 -8.96
CA ASP A 319 10.90 -25.16 -8.98
C ASP A 319 12.29 -25.42 -8.40
N ARG A 320 13.11 -24.39 -8.24
CA ARG A 320 14.41 -24.47 -7.56
C ARG A 320 14.35 -23.77 -6.22
N ARG A 321 14.71 -24.47 -5.16
CA ARG A 321 14.84 -23.90 -3.79
C ARG A 321 16.31 -23.79 -3.44
N VAL A 322 16.71 -22.62 -2.99
CA VAL A 322 18.07 -22.33 -2.51
C VAL A 322 17.98 -22.00 -1.02
N PRO A 323 18.46 -22.88 -0.14
CA PRO A 323 18.51 -22.59 1.28
C PRO A 323 19.53 -21.48 1.56
N VAL A 324 19.16 -20.52 2.39
CA VAL A 324 20.01 -19.43 2.89
C VAL A 324 20.00 -19.53 4.41
N GLU A 325 20.88 -20.35 4.93
CA GLU A 325 20.91 -20.73 6.34
C GLU A 325 21.62 -19.70 7.22
N LEU A 326 21.56 -19.89 8.53
CA LEU A 326 22.39 -19.11 9.44
C LEU A 326 23.88 -19.40 9.17
N PRO A 327 24.74 -18.38 9.27
CA PRO A 327 26.16 -18.57 8.94
C PRO A 327 26.86 -19.47 9.93
N ASP A 328 27.73 -20.33 9.42
CA ASP A 328 28.68 -21.12 10.22
C ASP A 328 29.75 -20.23 10.86
N LEU A 329 30.69 -20.82 11.60
CA LEU A 329 31.74 -20.05 12.28
C LEU A 329 32.58 -19.21 11.32
N GLN A 330 32.95 -19.76 10.17
CA GLN A 330 33.76 -19.04 9.19
C GLN A 330 32.95 -17.96 8.47
N GLY A 331 31.71 -18.26 8.15
CA GLY A 331 30.74 -17.30 7.61
C GLY A 331 30.51 -16.11 8.54
N ARG A 332 30.30 -16.36 9.87
CA ARG A 332 30.17 -15.27 10.85
C ARG A 332 31.43 -14.40 10.92
N LYS A 333 32.61 -15.00 10.95
CA LYS A 333 33.89 -14.29 10.92
C LYS A 333 34.04 -13.43 9.66
N ALA A 334 33.64 -13.96 8.50
CA ALA A 334 33.70 -13.24 7.25
C ALA A 334 32.69 -12.09 7.21
N ILE A 335 31.45 -12.31 7.68
CA ILE A 335 30.40 -11.29 7.76
C ILE A 335 30.82 -10.14 8.70
N LEU A 336 31.31 -10.45 9.88
CA LEU A 336 31.83 -9.44 10.82
C LEU A 336 32.90 -8.57 10.18
N LYS A 337 33.87 -9.17 9.47
CA LYS A 337 34.93 -8.43 8.75
C LYS A 337 34.38 -7.55 7.63
N VAL A 338 33.38 -8.00 6.88
CA VAL A 338 32.74 -7.21 5.82
C VAL A 338 32.09 -5.96 6.40
N HIS A 339 31.31 -6.11 7.48
CA HIS A 339 30.64 -4.97 8.13
C HIS A 339 31.59 -4.06 8.91
N ALA A 340 32.75 -4.57 9.30
CA ALA A 340 33.79 -3.80 9.99
C ALA A 340 34.70 -3.00 9.04
N LYS A 341 34.59 -3.19 7.73
CA LYS A 341 35.50 -2.60 6.72
C LYS A 341 35.55 -1.08 6.77
N ASP A 342 34.41 -0.44 7.04
CA ASP A 342 34.27 1.02 7.07
C ASP A 342 34.38 1.61 8.50
N ILE A 343 34.68 0.77 9.50
CA ILE A 343 34.79 1.17 10.91
C ILE A 343 36.26 1.21 11.33
N ARG A 344 36.63 2.23 12.09
CA ARG A 344 37.96 2.33 12.67
C ARG A 344 38.08 1.37 13.85
N LEU A 345 38.85 0.32 13.66
CA LEU A 345 39.11 -0.70 14.67
C LEU A 345 40.54 -0.54 15.21
N GLN A 346 40.74 -1.06 16.41
CA GLN A 346 42.10 -1.28 16.95
C GLN A 346 42.71 -2.52 16.30
N ASP A 347 44.02 -2.57 16.13
CA ASP A 347 44.70 -3.62 15.36
C ASP A 347 44.69 -5.02 16.00
N ASP A 348 44.32 -5.12 17.29
CA ASP A 348 44.37 -6.33 18.10
C ASP A 348 43.03 -7.07 18.24
N VAL A 349 42.05 -6.81 17.36
CA VAL A 349 40.72 -7.47 17.41
C VAL A 349 40.81 -8.94 17.04
N ASP A 350 40.45 -9.81 17.98
CA ASP A 350 40.29 -11.26 17.76
C ASP A 350 38.90 -11.62 17.25
N TRP A 351 38.79 -11.77 15.93
CA TRP A 351 37.53 -12.15 15.27
C TRP A 351 37.05 -13.57 15.59
N ASP A 352 37.94 -14.48 16.02
CA ASP A 352 37.57 -15.83 16.36
C ASP A 352 36.80 -15.89 17.69
N ILE A 353 37.16 -15.06 18.65
CA ILE A 353 36.44 -14.90 19.91
C ILE A 353 35.01 -14.36 19.61
N ILE A 354 34.89 -13.28 18.84
CA ILE A 354 33.60 -12.69 18.52
C ILE A 354 32.72 -13.66 17.72
N ALA A 355 33.29 -14.32 16.70
CA ALA A 355 32.55 -15.27 15.88
C ALA A 355 32.07 -16.51 16.69
N ARG A 356 32.82 -16.97 17.70
CA ARG A 356 32.39 -18.03 18.62
C ARG A 356 31.28 -17.56 19.55
N ALA A 357 31.40 -16.34 20.09
CA ALA A 357 30.42 -15.75 20.99
C ALA A 357 29.07 -15.46 20.30
N THR A 358 29.06 -15.38 18.96
CA THR A 358 27.87 -15.10 18.14
C THR A 358 27.26 -16.35 17.50
N ALA A 359 27.40 -17.52 18.12
CA ALA A 359 26.79 -18.76 17.62
C ALA A 359 25.27 -18.60 17.46
N GLY A 360 24.74 -18.98 16.29
CA GLY A 360 23.31 -18.85 15.95
C GLY A 360 22.86 -17.46 15.53
N ALA A 361 23.74 -16.46 15.51
CA ALA A 361 23.40 -15.11 15.04
C ALA A 361 23.24 -15.05 13.52
N SER A 362 22.25 -14.31 13.06
CA SER A 362 22.04 -13.99 11.66
C SER A 362 23.00 -12.89 11.15
N GLY A 363 23.13 -12.74 9.83
CA GLY A 363 23.96 -11.68 9.25
C GLY A 363 23.55 -10.28 9.69
N ALA A 364 22.24 -10.04 9.86
CA ALA A 364 21.74 -8.75 10.33
C ALA A 364 22.11 -8.47 11.79
N GLU A 365 22.08 -9.48 12.66
CA GLU A 365 22.52 -9.35 14.05
C GLU A 365 24.02 -9.09 14.13
N LEU A 366 24.82 -9.75 13.29
CA LEU A 366 26.26 -9.52 13.21
C LEU A 366 26.59 -8.09 12.75
N ALA A 367 25.86 -7.57 11.76
CA ALA A 367 25.97 -6.18 11.33
C ALA A 367 25.63 -5.21 12.46
N ASN A 368 24.55 -5.50 13.22
CA ASN A 368 24.14 -4.70 14.36
C ASN A 368 25.18 -4.69 15.48
N ILE A 369 25.82 -5.84 15.77
CA ILE A 369 26.91 -5.92 16.76
C ILE A 369 28.05 -4.96 16.41
N ILE A 370 28.46 -4.92 15.16
CA ILE A 370 29.52 -4.00 14.69
C ILE A 370 29.11 -2.54 14.85
N ASN A 371 27.85 -2.22 14.50
CA ASN A 371 27.33 -0.87 14.66
C ASN A 371 27.22 -0.44 16.14
N GLU A 372 26.71 -1.32 17.02
CA GLU A 372 26.62 -1.07 18.46
C GLU A 372 28.01 -0.86 19.09
N ALA A 373 29.01 -1.61 18.65
CA ALA A 373 30.40 -1.42 19.09
C ALA A 373 30.94 -0.06 18.72
N ALA A 374 30.65 0.42 17.51
CA ALA A 374 31.04 1.76 17.07
C ALA A 374 30.32 2.86 17.88
N LEU A 375 29.01 2.70 18.11
CA LEU A 375 28.22 3.64 18.94
C LEU A 375 28.75 3.67 20.38
N ARG A 376 29.14 2.53 20.93
CA ARG A 376 29.72 2.43 22.26
C ARG A 376 31.08 3.16 22.35
N ALA A 377 31.94 2.98 21.38
CA ALA A 377 33.26 3.68 21.35
C ALA A 377 33.06 5.20 21.36
N VAL A 378 32.14 5.73 20.53
CA VAL A 378 31.79 7.16 20.49
C VAL A 378 31.22 7.64 21.84
N LYS A 379 30.34 6.87 22.46
CA LYS A 379 29.75 7.20 23.76
C LYS A 379 30.81 7.30 24.87
N GLU A 380 31.87 6.53 24.78
CA GLU A 380 33.02 6.58 25.70
C GLU A 380 34.11 7.61 25.28
N GLY A 381 33.80 8.45 24.29
CA GLY A 381 34.69 9.52 23.83
C GLY A 381 35.89 9.02 23.04
N ARG A 382 35.80 7.85 22.44
CA ARG A 382 36.85 7.25 21.59
C ARG A 382 36.46 7.30 20.12
N ASP A 383 37.46 7.32 19.24
CA ASP A 383 37.29 7.32 17.79
C ASP A 383 37.66 5.98 17.13
N THR A 384 37.99 4.98 17.96
CA THR A 384 38.37 3.63 17.56
C THR A 384 37.62 2.59 18.42
N VAL A 385 37.17 1.52 17.79
CA VAL A 385 36.51 0.40 18.43
C VAL A 385 37.53 -0.58 18.94
N LYS A 386 37.38 -1.03 20.19
CA LYS A 386 38.22 -2.03 20.86
C LYS A 386 37.55 -3.38 20.90
N GLN A 387 38.30 -4.44 21.24
CA GLN A 387 37.80 -5.77 21.49
C GLN A 387 36.65 -5.78 22.54
N GLU A 388 36.83 -5.05 23.63
CA GLU A 388 35.84 -4.94 24.72
C GLU A 388 34.50 -4.36 24.24
N ASP A 389 34.51 -3.43 23.27
CA ASP A 389 33.28 -2.85 22.71
C ASP A 389 32.51 -3.90 21.90
N LEU A 390 33.23 -4.73 21.14
CA LEU A 390 32.62 -5.81 20.38
C LEU A 390 32.01 -6.87 21.30
N GLU A 391 32.73 -7.28 22.33
CA GLU A 391 32.25 -8.27 23.30
C GLU A 391 31.00 -7.80 24.04
N GLU A 392 30.98 -6.56 24.53
CA GLU A 392 29.79 -6.02 25.19
C GLU A 392 28.62 -5.82 24.22
N SER A 393 28.93 -5.50 22.95
CA SER A 393 27.90 -5.37 21.92
C SER A 393 27.29 -6.71 21.55
N VAL A 394 28.05 -7.79 21.53
CA VAL A 394 27.54 -9.16 21.41
C VAL A 394 26.52 -9.43 22.51
N GLU A 395 26.89 -9.12 23.76
CA GLU A 395 25.99 -9.32 24.89
C GLU A 395 24.73 -8.44 24.79
N THR A 396 24.89 -7.20 24.36
CA THR A 396 23.77 -6.25 24.21
C THR A 396 22.79 -6.69 23.14
N VAL A 397 23.26 -7.20 22.00
CA VAL A 397 22.41 -7.62 20.89
C VAL A 397 21.74 -8.97 21.17
N ILE A 398 22.49 -9.93 21.75
CA ILE A 398 21.96 -11.29 22.00
C ILE A 398 21.13 -11.36 23.28
N ALA A 399 21.64 -10.83 24.39
CA ALA A 399 21.02 -10.93 25.71
C ALA A 399 20.29 -9.64 26.17
N GLY A 400 20.34 -8.58 25.36
CA GLY A 400 19.76 -7.29 25.69
C GLY A 400 20.66 -6.39 26.52
N ALA A 401 20.29 -5.11 26.63
CA ALA A 401 21.07 -4.13 27.38
C ALA A 401 21.10 -4.45 28.89
N GLN A 402 22.21 -4.09 29.54
CA GLN A 402 22.36 -4.23 30.99
C GLN A 402 21.31 -3.40 31.73
N ARG A 403 20.60 -3.99 32.69
CA ARG A 403 19.66 -3.29 33.57
C ARG A 403 20.41 -2.58 34.69
N LYS A 404 20.65 -1.28 34.56
CA LYS A 404 21.35 -0.47 35.54
C LYS A 404 20.61 -0.34 36.88
N ASN A 405 19.30 -0.46 36.88
CA ASN A 405 18.44 -0.26 38.05
C ASN A 405 17.90 -1.56 38.67
N ALA A 406 18.44 -2.72 38.25
CA ALA A 406 18.04 -3.97 38.85
C ALA A 406 18.71 -4.13 40.21
N VAL A 407 17.94 -3.97 41.27
CA VAL A 407 18.38 -4.26 42.64
C VAL A 407 18.18 -5.75 42.88
N ILE A 408 19.23 -6.52 42.70
CA ILE A 408 19.26 -7.94 43.08
C ILE A 408 19.78 -8.02 44.53
N SER A 409 19.05 -8.69 45.40
CA SER A 409 19.48 -8.87 46.79
C SER A 409 20.76 -9.73 46.85
N PRO A 410 21.59 -9.60 47.90
CA PRO A 410 22.77 -10.42 48.07
C PRO A 410 22.45 -11.94 48.07
N GLU A 411 21.28 -12.31 48.59
CA GLU A 411 20.81 -13.70 48.61
C GLU A 411 20.47 -14.21 47.22
N GLU A 412 19.72 -13.42 46.44
CA GLU A 412 19.40 -13.76 45.05
C GLU A 412 20.66 -13.86 44.19
N LYS A 413 21.63 -12.91 44.35
CA LYS A 413 22.93 -13.00 43.65
C LYS A 413 23.63 -14.34 43.94
N LYS A 414 23.60 -14.75 45.17
CA LYS A 414 24.22 -16.02 45.59
C LYS A 414 23.50 -17.22 44.92
N ILE A 415 22.17 -17.25 44.94
CA ILE A 415 21.36 -18.29 44.31
C ILE A 415 21.63 -18.37 42.80
N VAL A 416 21.57 -17.21 42.08
CA VAL A 416 21.84 -17.15 40.63
C VAL A 416 23.29 -17.59 40.35
N SER A 417 24.26 -17.14 41.14
CA SER A 417 25.65 -17.55 40.93
C SER A 417 25.85 -19.06 41.03
N TYR A 418 25.25 -19.72 42.04
CA TYR A 418 25.32 -21.19 42.17
C TYR A 418 24.61 -21.89 41.01
N HIS A 419 23.49 -21.33 40.53
CA HIS A 419 22.76 -21.89 39.40
C HIS A 419 23.59 -21.86 38.12
N GLU A 420 24.13 -20.68 37.75
CA GLU A 420 24.96 -20.53 36.56
C GLU A 420 26.27 -21.31 36.61
N ILE A 421 26.94 -21.34 37.80
CA ILE A 421 28.12 -22.16 37.97
C ILE A 421 27.78 -23.66 37.84
N GLY A 422 26.60 -24.06 38.29
CA GLY A 422 26.11 -25.43 38.13
C GLY A 422 25.98 -25.83 36.66
N HIS A 423 25.38 -24.96 35.84
CA HIS A 423 25.29 -25.17 34.38
C HIS A 423 26.67 -25.25 33.74
N ALA A 424 27.54 -24.30 34.07
CA ALA A 424 28.90 -24.23 33.51
C ALA A 424 29.74 -25.47 33.92
N LEU A 425 29.62 -25.96 35.15
CA LEU A 425 30.33 -27.12 35.61
C LEU A 425 29.88 -28.39 34.90
N VAL A 426 28.56 -28.55 34.70
CA VAL A 426 27.99 -29.67 33.95
C VAL A 426 28.46 -29.63 32.49
N ALA A 427 28.37 -28.46 31.83
CA ALA A 427 28.83 -28.29 30.48
C ALA A 427 30.34 -28.60 30.32
N ALA A 428 31.17 -28.10 31.24
CA ALA A 428 32.62 -28.34 31.22
C ALA A 428 33.03 -29.82 31.47
N LYS A 429 32.12 -30.61 32.03
CA LYS A 429 32.36 -32.04 32.28
C LYS A 429 31.80 -32.97 31.21
N GLN A 430 31.02 -32.45 30.27
CA GLN A 430 30.55 -33.23 29.13
C GLN A 430 31.59 -33.26 28.02
N THR A 431 31.70 -34.41 27.36
CA THR A 431 32.69 -34.63 26.29
C THR A 431 32.30 -33.97 24.98
N ASP A 432 31.00 -33.82 24.72
CA ASP A 432 30.45 -33.31 23.45
C ASP A 432 29.83 -31.89 23.58
N SER A 433 30.13 -31.22 24.68
CA SER A 433 29.66 -29.83 24.90
C SER A 433 30.67 -28.80 24.34
N ALA A 434 30.13 -27.70 23.82
CA ALA A 434 30.97 -26.56 23.51
C ALA A 434 31.67 -26.02 24.77
N PRO A 435 32.92 -25.52 24.67
CA PRO A 435 33.61 -24.96 25.82
C PRO A 435 32.87 -23.75 26.40
N VAL A 436 32.77 -23.73 27.73
CA VAL A 436 32.20 -22.58 28.45
C VAL A 436 33.16 -21.39 28.27
N THR A 437 32.69 -20.34 27.64
CA THR A 437 33.52 -19.14 27.35
C THR A 437 33.31 -18.05 28.39
N LYS A 438 32.09 -17.90 28.93
CA LYS A 438 31.75 -16.84 29.89
C LYS A 438 30.61 -17.26 30.78
N ILE A 439 30.61 -16.83 32.03
CA ILE A 439 29.51 -16.94 32.99
C ILE A 439 29.23 -15.53 33.50
N THR A 440 27.94 -15.13 33.53
CA THR A 440 27.55 -13.81 34.05
C THR A 440 26.30 -13.91 34.89
N ILE A 441 26.22 -13.05 35.92
CA ILE A 441 25.03 -12.88 36.77
C ILE A 441 24.45 -11.47 36.60
N ILE A 442 24.87 -10.74 35.56
CA ILE A 442 24.41 -9.38 35.27
C ILE A 442 23.03 -9.47 34.63
N PRO A 443 21.97 -8.91 35.25
CA PRO A 443 20.62 -8.94 34.66
C PRO A 443 20.53 -8.09 33.41
N ARG A 444 19.93 -8.67 32.37
CA ARG A 444 19.73 -8.01 31.07
C ARG A 444 18.24 -7.84 30.74
N THR A 445 17.93 -7.01 29.73
CA THR A 445 16.55 -6.66 29.36
C THR A 445 15.76 -7.79 28.75
N SER A 446 16.41 -8.84 28.20
CA SER A 446 15.76 -10.05 27.69
C SER A 446 15.15 -10.95 28.79
N GLY A 447 15.35 -10.61 30.05
CA GLY A 447 14.80 -11.36 31.20
C GLY A 447 15.77 -12.38 31.78
N ALA A 448 16.94 -12.62 31.19
CA ALA A 448 17.96 -13.48 31.77
C ALA A 448 18.57 -12.81 33.01
N LEU A 449 18.63 -13.55 34.10
CA LEU A 449 19.30 -13.13 35.34
C LEU A 449 20.78 -13.53 35.36
N GLY A 450 21.15 -14.43 34.42
CA GLY A 450 22.50 -14.93 34.17
C GLY A 450 22.53 -15.78 32.91
N TYR A 451 23.72 -16.13 32.43
CA TYR A 451 23.95 -17.11 31.33
C TYR A 451 25.39 -17.57 31.30
#